data_ffdb1301b0b515ebfe46c53580d77fe9
#
_entry.id   ffdb1301b0b515ebfe46c53580d77fe9
#
_cell.length_a   1.000
_cell.length_b   1.000
_cell.length_c   1.000
_cell.angle_alpha   90.00
_cell.angle_beta   90.00
_cell.angle_gamma   90.00
#
_symmetry.space_group_name_H-M   'P 1'
#
loop_
_entity.id
_entity.type
_entity.pdbx_description
1 polymer ?
#
loop_
_entity_poly.entity_id
_entity_poly.type
_entity_poly.pdbx_seq_one_letter_code
_entity_poly.pdbx_strand_id
1 'polypeptide(L)'
;HMELVDILEYIRADYLRPDSGIDRFVESVLNLRDVVNRLEGGNISGHLNPFRKTARIIVNEPIPVSPSWGLYKENRRRAVAEVTSALLRSFREVADRGNTP
;
A
#
# COMPACT_ATOMS: atom_id res chain seq x y z
N HIS A 1 -9.05 -20.70 10.15
CA HIS A 1 -8.60 -21.07 8.78
C HIS A 1 -8.92 -19.99 7.74
N MET A 2 -10.10 -19.35 7.81
CA MET A 2 -10.47 -18.25 6.89
C MET A 2 -9.53 -17.05 6.98
N GLU A 3 -9.12 -16.65 8.17
CA GLU A 3 -8.15 -15.56 8.38
C GLU A 3 -6.78 -15.82 7.75
N LEU A 4 -6.32 -17.09 7.76
CA LEU A 4 -5.07 -17.48 7.11
C LEU A 4 -5.15 -17.38 5.60
N VAL A 5 -6.28 -17.74 5.01
CA VAL A 5 -6.52 -17.61 3.57
C VAL A 5 -6.48 -16.14 3.17
N ASP A 6 -7.15 -15.27 3.91
CA ASP A 6 -7.15 -13.82 3.67
C ASP A 6 -5.74 -13.23 3.75
N ILE A 7 -4.96 -13.61 4.75
CA ILE A 7 -3.57 -13.16 4.89
C ILE A 7 -2.70 -13.65 3.73
N LEU A 8 -2.85 -14.90 3.31
CA LEU A 8 -2.07 -15.49 2.22
C LEU A 8 -2.40 -14.86 0.86
N GLU A 9 -3.61 -14.36 0.65
CA GLU A 9 -3.98 -13.61 -0.55
C GLU A 9 -3.17 -12.32 -0.73
N TYR A 10 -2.74 -11.69 0.36
CA TYR A 10 -1.92 -10.48 0.34
C TYR A 10 -0.42 -10.76 0.20
N ILE A 11 0.02 -12.00 0.42
CA ILE A 11 1.42 -12.39 0.25
C ILE A 11 1.63 -12.85 -1.19
N ARG A 12 2.24 -11.99 -1.99
CA ARG A 12 2.52 -12.27 -3.41
C ARG A 12 4.00 -12.58 -3.59
N ALA A 13 4.27 -13.70 -4.26
CA ALA A 13 5.65 -14.11 -4.56
C ALA A 13 6.38 -13.13 -5.49
N ASP A 14 5.64 -12.42 -6.34
CA ASP A 14 6.17 -11.42 -7.26
C ASP A 14 6.42 -10.04 -6.61
N TYR A 15 6.06 -9.86 -5.34
CA TYR A 15 6.31 -8.63 -4.60
C TYR A 15 7.81 -8.41 -4.33
N LEU A 16 8.55 -9.50 -4.09
CA LEU A 16 10.00 -9.47 -3.94
C LEU A 16 10.67 -9.72 -5.30
N ARG A 17 11.38 -8.73 -5.78
CA ARG A 17 12.24 -8.80 -6.95
C ARG A 17 13.69 -8.65 -6.54
N PRO A 18 14.67 -9.11 -7.36
CA PRO A 18 16.09 -8.94 -7.05
C PRO A 18 16.51 -7.48 -6.84
N ASP A 19 15.79 -6.54 -7.47
CA ASP A 19 16.00 -5.09 -7.37
C ASP A 19 15.16 -4.42 -6.28
N SER A 20 14.38 -5.19 -5.52
CA SER A 20 13.58 -4.67 -4.42
C SER A 20 14.46 -4.14 -3.30
N GLY A 21 14.09 -2.97 -2.75
CA GLY A 21 14.80 -2.39 -1.63
C GLY A 21 14.70 -3.25 -0.35
N ILE A 22 15.61 -2.99 0.59
CA ILE A 22 15.66 -3.68 1.87
C ILE A 22 14.35 -3.58 2.65
N ASP A 23 13.63 -2.47 2.52
CA ASP A 23 12.35 -2.26 3.20
C ASP A 23 11.29 -3.26 2.77
N ARG A 24 11.19 -3.57 1.48
CA ARG A 24 10.28 -4.61 0.97
C ARG A 24 10.65 -6.00 1.47
N PHE A 25 11.94 -6.29 1.51
CA PHE A 25 12.43 -7.55 2.04
C PHE A 25 12.05 -7.72 3.52
N VAL A 26 12.32 -6.72 4.34
CA VAL A 26 12.00 -6.72 5.77
C VAL A 26 10.50 -6.83 5.99
N GLU A 27 9.69 -6.08 5.27
CA GLU A 27 8.23 -6.14 5.33
C GLU A 27 7.73 -7.56 5.02
N SER A 28 8.24 -8.19 3.97
CA SER A 28 7.86 -9.54 3.58
C SER A 28 8.23 -10.57 4.65
N VAL A 29 9.42 -10.46 5.24
CA VAL A 29 9.86 -11.33 6.34
C VAL A 29 8.98 -11.17 7.57
N LEU A 30 8.61 -9.95 7.93
CA LEU A 30 7.72 -9.67 9.06
C LEU A 30 6.31 -10.21 8.81
N ASN A 31 5.79 -10.08 7.60
CA ASN A 31 4.50 -10.65 7.23
C ASN A 31 4.48 -12.18 7.33
N LEU A 32 5.53 -12.84 6.84
CA LEU A 32 5.68 -14.29 6.96
C LEU A 32 5.79 -14.72 8.43
N ARG A 33 6.52 -13.98 9.24
CA ARG A 33 6.62 -14.23 10.67
C ARG A 33 5.26 -14.10 11.36
N ASP A 34 4.46 -13.12 11.01
CA ASP A 34 3.11 -12.93 11.56
C ASP A 34 2.21 -14.12 11.21
N VAL A 35 2.32 -14.67 10.00
CA VAL A 35 1.61 -15.88 9.58
C VAL A 35 2.03 -17.08 10.44
N VAL A 36 3.33 -17.30 10.61
CA VAL A 36 3.86 -18.40 11.45
C VAL A 36 3.39 -18.24 12.91
N ASN A 37 3.47 -17.04 13.44
CA ASN A 37 3.02 -16.74 14.82
C ASN A 37 1.53 -17.06 15.00
N ARG A 38 0.70 -16.75 14.02
CA ARG A 38 -0.72 -17.10 14.04
C ARG A 38 -0.97 -18.60 13.95
N LEU A 39 -0.21 -19.31 13.14
CA LEU A 39 -0.28 -20.76 13.04
C LEU A 39 0.07 -21.45 14.36
N GLU A 40 0.98 -20.88 15.13
CA GLU A 40 1.37 -21.33 16.47
C GLU A 40 0.41 -20.90 17.57
N GLY A 41 -0.67 -20.19 17.25
CA GLY A 41 -1.66 -19.68 18.21
C GLY A 41 -1.30 -18.38 18.90
N GLY A 42 -0.28 -17.68 18.41
CA GLY A 42 0.15 -16.38 18.93
C GLY A 42 -0.73 -15.21 18.49
N ASN A 43 -0.47 -14.04 19.09
CA ASN A 43 -1.19 -12.78 18.78
C ASN A 43 -0.34 -11.87 17.90
N ILE A 44 -0.98 -11.15 16.98
CA ILE A 44 -0.34 -10.17 16.07
C ILE A 44 0.25 -8.97 16.83
N SER A 45 -0.22 -8.66 18.02
CA SER A 45 0.22 -7.50 18.79
C SER A 45 1.70 -7.51 19.20
N GLY A 46 2.41 -8.62 18.99
CA GLY A 46 3.84 -8.74 19.21
C GLY A 46 4.71 -8.36 18.00
N HIS A 47 4.23 -7.49 17.12
CA HIS A 47 4.96 -7.07 15.92
C HIS A 47 6.30 -6.43 16.26
N LEU A 48 7.39 -7.07 15.83
CA LEU A 48 8.73 -6.52 16.00
C LEU A 48 9.00 -5.45 14.94
N ASN A 49 9.49 -4.31 15.40
CA ASN A 49 10.04 -3.30 14.50
C ASN A 49 11.57 -3.31 14.64
N PRO A 50 12.31 -4.06 13.80
CA PRO A 50 13.74 -4.26 13.94
C PRO A 50 14.58 -3.02 13.63
N PHE A 51 13.97 -2.01 13.00
CA PHE A 51 14.67 -0.80 12.60
C PHE A 51 13.97 0.46 13.15
N ARG A 52 14.78 1.41 13.60
CA ARG A 52 14.28 2.76 13.84
C ARG A 52 13.97 3.40 12.48
N LYS A 53 12.72 3.68 12.24
CA LYS A 53 12.26 4.34 11.02
C LYS A 53 11.62 5.67 11.36
N THR A 54 11.80 6.63 10.48
CA THR A 54 11.09 7.91 10.54
C THR A 54 9.94 7.85 9.53
N ALA A 55 8.72 8.10 9.99
CA ALA A 55 7.58 8.26 9.12
C ALA A 55 7.54 9.71 8.61
N ARG A 56 7.49 9.90 7.30
CA ARG A 56 7.29 11.21 6.67
C ARG A 56 5.89 11.23 6.05
N ILE A 57 5.08 12.17 6.49
CA ILE A 57 3.75 12.39 5.93
C ILE A 57 3.81 13.62 5.03
N ILE A 58 3.45 13.45 3.77
CA ILE A 58 3.38 14.54 2.80
C ILE A 58 1.92 14.68 2.37
N VAL A 59 1.39 15.88 2.52
CA VAL A 59 0.04 16.20 2.11
C VAL A 59 0.11 16.94 0.77
N ASN A 60 -0.54 16.39 -0.24
CA ASN A 60 -0.66 17.00 -1.56
C ASN A 60 -1.92 17.86 -1.68
N GLU A 61 -2.00 18.61 -2.75
CA GLU A 61 -3.21 19.34 -3.10
C GLU A 61 -4.41 18.40 -3.19
N PRO A 62 -5.56 18.80 -2.64
CA PRO A 62 -6.75 17.97 -2.69
C PRO A 62 -7.26 17.83 -4.14
N ILE A 63 -7.74 16.65 -4.48
CA ILE A 63 -8.33 16.37 -5.78
C ILE A 63 -9.83 16.60 -5.68
N PRO A 64 -10.37 17.67 -6.29
CA PRO A 64 -11.81 17.94 -6.25
C PRO A 64 -12.56 16.91 -7.10
N VAL A 65 -13.51 16.22 -6.52
CA VAL A 65 -14.31 15.19 -7.20
C VAL A 65 -15.60 15.81 -7.79
N SER A 66 -16.14 16.85 -7.18
CA SER A 66 -17.39 17.48 -7.59
C SER A 66 -17.43 17.89 -9.07
N PRO A 67 -16.36 18.44 -9.69
CA PRO A 67 -16.37 18.76 -11.12
C PRO A 67 -16.61 17.55 -12.03
N SER A 68 -16.29 16.33 -11.56
CA SER A 68 -16.47 15.10 -12.33
C SER A 68 -17.91 14.58 -12.30
N TRP A 69 -18.81 15.20 -11.57
CA TRP A 69 -20.19 14.74 -11.41
C TRP A 69 -20.96 14.69 -12.72
N GLY A 70 -20.80 15.71 -13.59
CA GLY A 70 -21.41 15.73 -14.91
C GLY A 70 -20.98 14.54 -15.76
N LEU A 71 -19.68 14.30 -15.84
CA LEU A 71 -19.12 13.16 -16.56
C LEU A 71 -19.55 11.83 -15.94
N TYR A 72 -19.64 11.73 -14.62
CA TYR A 72 -20.10 10.53 -13.92
C TYR A 72 -21.53 10.14 -14.30
N LYS A 73 -22.43 11.12 -14.48
CA LYS A 73 -23.79 10.85 -14.95
C LYS A 73 -23.84 10.32 -16.38
N GLU A 74 -22.96 10.81 -17.24
CA GLU A 74 -22.88 10.42 -18.64
C GLU A 74 -22.14 9.10 -18.82
N ASN A 75 -20.99 8.96 -18.19
CA ASN A 75 -20.12 7.78 -18.30
C ASN A 75 -19.36 7.54 -17.00
N ARG A 76 -19.93 6.71 -16.13
CA ARG A 76 -19.35 6.38 -14.81
C ARG A 76 -17.94 5.83 -14.90
N ARG A 77 -17.71 4.91 -15.83
CA ARG A 77 -16.40 4.25 -15.99
C ARG A 77 -15.32 5.25 -16.32
N ARG A 78 -15.60 6.17 -17.22
CA ARG A 78 -14.66 7.21 -17.63
C ARG A 78 -14.38 8.19 -16.48
N ALA A 79 -15.41 8.63 -15.77
CA ALA A 79 -15.24 9.55 -14.64
C ALA A 79 -14.38 8.93 -13.53
N VAL A 80 -14.63 7.68 -13.18
CA VAL A 80 -13.84 6.95 -12.18
C VAL A 80 -12.40 6.80 -12.66
N ALA A 81 -12.18 6.46 -13.92
CA ALA A 81 -10.84 6.31 -14.49
C ALA A 81 -10.04 7.63 -14.45
N GLU A 82 -10.68 8.76 -14.75
CA GLU A 82 -10.03 10.08 -14.70
C GLU A 82 -9.63 10.48 -13.28
N VAL A 83 -10.51 10.30 -12.30
CA VAL A 83 -10.20 10.58 -10.89
C VAL A 83 -9.12 9.65 -10.37
N THR A 84 -9.18 8.37 -10.70
CA THR A 84 -8.15 7.39 -10.32
C THR A 84 -6.80 7.73 -10.93
N SER A 85 -6.76 8.17 -12.17
CA SER A 85 -5.53 8.61 -12.83
C SER A 85 -4.94 9.86 -12.18
N ALA A 86 -5.78 10.82 -11.77
CA ALA A 86 -5.35 12.00 -11.04
C ALA A 86 -4.75 11.62 -9.68
N LEU A 87 -5.38 10.69 -8.96
CA LEU A 87 -4.89 10.15 -7.69
C LEU A 87 -3.53 9.47 -7.86
N LEU A 88 -3.38 8.64 -8.89
CA LEU A 88 -2.12 7.95 -9.19
C LEU A 88 -0.98 8.95 -9.49
N ARG A 89 -1.25 10.00 -10.25
CA ARG A 89 -0.27 11.07 -10.50
C ARG A 89 0.16 11.74 -9.19
N SER A 90 -0.81 12.09 -8.35
CA SER A 90 -0.55 12.69 -7.03
C SER A 90 0.35 11.82 -6.16
N PHE A 91 0.10 10.51 -6.10
CA PHE A 91 0.96 9.58 -5.36
C PHE A 91 2.37 9.49 -5.93
N ARG A 92 2.53 9.49 -7.24
CA ARG A 92 3.85 9.48 -7.88
C ARG A 92 4.66 10.73 -7.56
N GLU A 93 4.03 11.90 -7.62
CA GLU A 93 4.67 13.17 -7.24
C GLU A 93 5.16 13.15 -5.78
N VAL A 94 4.35 12.61 -4.87
CA VAL A 94 4.74 12.46 -3.46
C VAL A 94 5.89 11.49 -3.30
N ALA A 95 5.86 10.36 -4.00
CA ALA A 95 6.94 9.37 -3.95
C ALA A 95 8.26 9.96 -4.45
N ASP A 96 8.22 10.73 -5.54
CA ASP A 96 9.41 11.39 -6.09
C ASP A 96 9.97 12.44 -5.12
N ARG A 97 9.13 13.23 -4.47
CA ARG A 97 9.54 14.19 -3.43
C ARG A 97 10.08 13.48 -2.19
N GLY A 98 9.51 12.34 -1.82
CA GLY A 98 9.96 11.54 -0.68
C GLY A 98 11.34 10.93 -0.87
N ASN A 99 11.71 10.63 -2.10
CA ASN A 99 13.00 10.07 -2.48
C ASN A 99 14.12 11.14 -2.66
N THR A 100 13.77 12.40 -2.64
CA THR A 100 14.75 13.49 -2.69
C THR A 100 15.32 13.72 -1.28
N PRO A 101 16.64 13.68 -1.09
CA PRO A 101 17.28 13.90 0.22
C PRO A 101 17.07 15.32 0.76
#